data_ee0e487989bb647e0386d27546a990a7
#
_entry.id   ee0e487989bb647e0386d27546a990a7
#
_cell.length_a   1.000
_cell.length_b   1.000
_cell.length_c   1.000
_cell.angle_alpha   90.00
_cell.angle_beta   90.00
_cell.angle_gamma   90.00
#
_symmetry.space_group_name_H-M   'P 1'
#
loop_
_entity.id
_entity.type
_entity.pdbx_description
1 polymer ?
#
loop_
_entity_poly.entity_id
_entity_poly.type
_entity_poly.pdbx_seq_one_letter_code
_entity_poly.pdbx_strand_id
1 'polypeptide(L)'
;MNISLTSELEKYVRHKVASGLYNNASEVIREALRALLEREGETARTLSKKPPKKDEILAKLVALEKPLRERGLKSLAVFGSVARGAARTDSDVDVLVDIEPDVRFSLIDLVALKDFLEDRLNRKVDVVTKSGLDSGIRDRVLSEAESVF
;
A
#
# COMPACT_ATOMS: atom_id res chain seq x y z
N MET A 1 -17.75 2.03 -21.98
CA MET A 1 -17.00 0.84 -22.47
C MET A 1 -17.82 -0.41 -22.25
N ASN A 2 -18.08 -1.15 -23.28
CA ASN A 2 -18.76 -2.44 -23.20
C ASN A 2 -17.72 -3.56 -23.22
N ILE A 3 -17.85 -4.50 -22.28
CA ILE A 3 -16.96 -5.65 -22.16
C ILE A 3 -17.72 -6.91 -22.58
N SER A 4 -17.18 -7.61 -23.57
CA SER A 4 -17.66 -8.94 -23.94
C SER A 4 -16.77 -10.01 -23.33
N LEU A 5 -17.39 -10.95 -22.64
CA LEU A 5 -16.70 -12.08 -22.02
C LEU A 5 -16.99 -13.36 -22.82
N THR A 6 -16.01 -14.26 -22.87
CA THR A 6 -16.24 -15.62 -23.35
C THR A 6 -17.18 -16.34 -22.37
N SER A 7 -17.86 -17.40 -22.85
CA SER A 7 -18.77 -18.17 -22.00
C SER A 7 -18.10 -18.76 -20.77
N GLU A 8 -16.86 -19.14 -20.86
CA GLU A 8 -16.07 -19.64 -19.71
C GLU A 8 -15.77 -18.55 -18.67
N LEU A 9 -15.36 -17.37 -19.13
CA LEU A 9 -15.11 -16.22 -18.23
C LEU A 9 -16.42 -15.73 -17.60
N GLU A 10 -17.51 -15.73 -18.33
CA GLU A 10 -18.82 -15.36 -17.82
C GLU A 10 -19.28 -16.34 -16.71
N LYS A 11 -19.12 -17.64 -16.91
CA LYS A 11 -19.39 -18.65 -15.87
C LYS A 11 -18.52 -18.44 -14.64
N TYR A 12 -17.25 -18.13 -14.81
CA TYR A 12 -16.33 -17.87 -13.72
C TYR A 12 -16.79 -16.66 -12.88
N VAL A 13 -17.12 -15.55 -13.55
CA VAL A 13 -17.61 -14.33 -12.88
C VAL A 13 -18.90 -14.61 -12.12
N ARG A 14 -19.87 -15.31 -12.74
CA ARG A 14 -21.13 -15.70 -12.07
C ARG A 14 -20.89 -16.57 -10.86
N HIS A 15 -19.95 -17.51 -10.94
CA HIS A 15 -19.59 -18.36 -9.82
C HIS A 15 -19.03 -17.55 -8.65
N LYS A 16 -18.17 -16.58 -8.92
CA LYS A 16 -17.59 -15.70 -7.91
C LYS A 16 -18.64 -14.83 -7.22
N VAL A 17 -19.60 -14.30 -7.97
CA VAL A 17 -20.73 -13.54 -7.39
C VAL A 17 -21.61 -14.46 -6.56
N ALA A 18 -21.92 -15.66 -7.04
CA ALA A 18 -22.73 -16.66 -6.33
C ALA A 18 -22.08 -17.14 -5.04
N SER A 19 -20.75 -17.10 -4.93
CA SER A 19 -20.02 -17.47 -3.70
C SER A 19 -20.20 -16.47 -2.55
N GLY A 20 -20.77 -15.29 -2.82
CA GLY A 20 -21.00 -14.24 -1.83
C GLY A 20 -19.78 -13.36 -1.51
N LEU A 21 -18.63 -13.62 -2.13
CA LEU A 21 -17.41 -12.83 -1.95
C LEU A 21 -17.47 -11.48 -2.67
N TYR A 22 -18.34 -11.36 -3.67
CA TYR A 22 -18.52 -10.17 -4.49
C TYR A 22 -19.99 -9.85 -4.64
N ASN A 23 -20.34 -8.58 -4.61
CA ASN A 23 -21.73 -8.14 -4.73
C ASN A 23 -22.24 -8.15 -6.18
N ASN A 24 -21.37 -8.01 -7.14
CA ASN A 24 -21.73 -7.98 -8.56
C ASN A 24 -20.53 -8.32 -9.47
N ALA A 25 -20.83 -8.53 -10.75
CA ALA A 25 -19.83 -8.87 -11.76
C ALA A 25 -18.76 -7.79 -11.94
N SER A 26 -19.14 -6.52 -11.80
CA SER A 26 -18.20 -5.40 -11.94
C SER A 26 -17.10 -5.41 -10.88
N GLU A 27 -17.41 -5.83 -9.66
CA GLU A 27 -16.40 -5.98 -8.59
C GLU A 27 -15.41 -7.09 -8.91
N VAL A 28 -15.87 -8.22 -9.42
CA VAL A 28 -15.00 -9.33 -9.84
C VAL A 28 -14.04 -8.87 -10.92
N ILE A 29 -14.52 -8.15 -11.92
CA ILE A 29 -13.72 -7.63 -13.03
C ILE A 29 -12.70 -6.59 -12.56
N ARG A 30 -13.11 -5.66 -11.68
CA ARG A 30 -12.18 -4.66 -11.13
C ARG A 30 -11.06 -5.31 -10.34
N GLU A 31 -11.37 -6.30 -9.54
CA GLU A 31 -10.33 -7.00 -8.76
C GLU A 31 -9.40 -7.80 -9.66
N ALA A 32 -9.92 -8.47 -10.68
CA ALA A 32 -9.11 -9.18 -11.66
C ALA A 32 -8.14 -8.22 -12.40
N LEU A 33 -8.64 -7.06 -12.82
CA LEU A 33 -7.82 -6.04 -13.46
C LEU A 33 -6.78 -5.44 -12.52
N ARG A 34 -7.14 -5.23 -11.26
CA ARG A 34 -6.20 -4.78 -10.22
C ARG A 34 -5.07 -5.79 -10.02
N ALA A 35 -5.40 -7.07 -9.89
CA ALA A 35 -4.41 -8.14 -9.77
C ALA A 35 -3.49 -8.22 -11.00
N LEU A 36 -4.03 -8.00 -12.19
CA LEU A 36 -3.24 -7.97 -13.42
C LEU A 36 -2.29 -6.77 -13.45
N LEU A 37 -2.76 -5.59 -13.07
CA LEU A 37 -1.93 -4.38 -12.95
C LEU A 37 -0.82 -4.54 -11.91
N GLU A 38 -1.11 -5.20 -10.80
CA GLU A 38 -0.11 -5.51 -9.77
C GLU A 38 0.99 -6.43 -10.33
N ARG A 39 0.61 -7.47 -11.06
CA ARG A 39 1.57 -8.37 -11.72
C ARG A 39 2.44 -7.65 -12.75
N GLU A 40 1.86 -6.80 -13.57
CA GLU A 40 2.60 -5.99 -14.54
C GLU A 40 3.49 -4.97 -13.83
N GLY A 41 3.00 -4.34 -12.77
CA GLY A 41 3.77 -3.43 -11.93
C GLY A 41 4.94 -4.13 -11.22
N GLU A 42 4.76 -5.34 -10.73
CA GLU A 42 5.83 -6.15 -10.15
C GLU A 42 6.90 -6.51 -11.20
N THR A 43 6.49 -6.85 -12.41
CA THR A 43 7.42 -7.12 -13.52
C THR A 43 8.19 -5.87 -13.91
N ALA A 44 7.53 -4.71 -13.96
CA ALA A 44 8.18 -3.42 -14.23
C ALA A 44 9.08 -2.98 -13.06
N ARG A 45 8.67 -3.26 -11.81
CA ARG A 45 9.44 -2.99 -10.58
C ARG A 45 10.70 -3.85 -10.49
N THR A 46 10.65 -5.10 -10.99
CA THR A 46 11.82 -5.98 -11.07
C THR A 46 12.86 -5.44 -12.05
N LEU A 47 12.43 -4.64 -13.04
CA LEU A 47 13.33 -3.96 -13.97
C LEU A 47 13.97 -2.69 -13.37
N SER A 48 13.42 -2.14 -12.29
CA SER A 48 14.01 -1.04 -11.52
C SER A 48 15.02 -1.59 -10.53
N LYS A 49 16.19 -1.97 -11.02
CA LYS A 49 17.23 -2.71 -10.29
C LYS A 49 18.03 -1.89 -9.28
N LYS A 50 17.53 -0.78 -8.77
CA LYS A 50 18.25 -0.01 -7.75
C LYS A 50 17.57 -0.16 -6.38
N PRO A 51 18.37 -0.38 -5.31
CA PRO A 51 17.81 -0.38 -3.95
C PRO A 51 17.19 1.00 -3.65
N PRO A 52 16.12 1.04 -2.86
CA PRO A 52 15.52 2.30 -2.47
C PRO A 52 16.50 3.10 -1.61
N LYS A 53 16.76 4.32 -2.01
CA LYS A 53 17.56 5.24 -1.21
C LYS A 53 16.67 5.97 -0.22
N LYS A 54 17.11 6.02 1.02
CA LYS A 54 16.40 6.69 2.11
C LYS A 54 15.99 8.12 1.74
N ASP A 55 16.92 8.93 1.25
CA ASP A 55 16.68 10.33 0.92
C ASP A 55 15.65 10.50 -0.19
N GLU A 56 15.66 9.64 -1.20
CA GLU A 56 14.67 9.66 -2.29
C GLU A 56 13.27 9.30 -1.78
N ILE A 57 13.18 8.29 -0.93
CA ILE A 57 11.90 7.86 -0.33
C ILE A 57 11.35 8.96 0.58
N LEU A 58 12.18 9.53 1.44
CA LEU A 58 11.77 10.62 2.33
C LEU A 58 11.29 11.84 1.54
N ALA A 59 12.02 12.24 0.49
CA ALA A 59 11.64 13.37 -0.36
C ALA A 59 10.29 13.17 -1.05
N LYS A 60 10.04 11.96 -1.58
CA LYS A 60 8.74 11.61 -2.19
C LYS A 60 7.61 11.65 -1.18
N LEU A 61 7.82 11.14 0.02
CA LEU A 61 6.82 11.14 1.08
C LEU A 61 6.51 12.54 1.61
N VAL A 62 7.52 13.39 1.76
CA VAL A 62 7.33 14.81 2.13
C VAL A 62 6.44 15.52 1.11
N ALA A 63 6.66 15.26 -0.18
CA ALA A 63 5.83 15.83 -1.25
C ALA A 63 4.36 15.37 -1.20
N LEU A 64 4.09 14.25 -0.52
CA LEU A 64 2.74 13.69 -0.34
C LEU A 64 2.07 14.10 0.97
N GLU A 65 2.70 14.93 1.79
CA GLU A 65 2.17 15.32 3.11
C GLU A 65 0.73 15.80 3.03
N LYS A 66 0.43 16.75 2.14
CA LYS A 66 -0.90 17.33 2.01
C LYS A 66 -1.98 16.28 1.70
N PRO A 67 -1.87 15.47 0.63
CA PRO A 67 -2.87 14.44 0.34
C PRO A 67 -2.96 13.36 1.42
N LEU A 68 -1.88 13.09 2.15
CA LEU A 68 -1.90 12.13 3.25
C LEU A 68 -2.63 12.69 4.47
N ARG A 69 -2.43 13.96 4.80
CA ARG A 69 -3.20 14.62 5.87
C ARG A 69 -4.69 14.70 5.54
N GLU A 70 -5.04 14.95 4.30
CA GLU A 70 -6.42 14.94 3.83
C GLU A 70 -7.09 13.56 3.99
N ARG A 71 -6.31 12.49 3.98
CA ARG A 71 -6.77 11.11 4.27
C ARG A 71 -6.89 10.79 5.76
N GLY A 72 -6.57 11.73 6.63
CA GLY A 72 -6.68 11.58 8.08
C GLY A 72 -5.40 11.17 8.79
N LEU A 73 -4.24 11.25 8.13
CA LEU A 73 -2.96 10.99 8.78
C LEU A 73 -2.52 12.19 9.62
N LYS A 74 -2.22 11.92 10.87
CA LYS A 74 -1.61 12.88 11.80
C LYS A 74 -0.10 12.96 11.59
N SER A 75 0.54 11.81 11.45
CA SER A 75 1.98 11.71 11.23
C SER A 75 2.34 10.49 10.38
N LEU A 76 3.49 10.55 9.75
CA LEU A 76 4.07 9.46 8.98
C LEU A 76 5.58 9.40 9.23
N ALA A 77 6.09 8.20 9.44
CA ALA A 77 7.51 7.93 9.59
C ALA A 77 7.92 6.70 8.78
N VAL A 78 9.17 6.64 8.38
CA VAL A 78 9.77 5.48 7.73
C VAL A 78 10.60 4.72 8.74
N PHE A 79 10.49 3.40 8.74
CA PHE A 79 11.30 2.54 9.61
C PHE A 79 11.84 1.34 8.83
N GLY A 80 12.48 0.41 9.51
CA GLY A 80 13.02 -0.80 8.90
C GLY A 80 14.27 -0.56 8.05
N SER A 81 14.48 -1.38 7.04
CA SER A 81 15.72 -1.40 6.26
C SER A 81 16.00 -0.09 5.52
N VAL A 82 14.97 0.58 4.99
CA VAL A 82 15.11 1.88 4.32
C VAL A 82 15.59 2.94 5.30
N ALA A 83 15.01 3.03 6.48
CA ALA A 83 15.40 3.98 7.51
C ALA A 83 16.84 3.75 8.00
N ARG A 84 17.27 2.50 8.06
CA ARG A 84 18.65 2.14 8.44
C ARG A 84 19.68 2.32 7.32
N GLY A 85 19.25 2.63 6.10
CA GLY A 85 20.14 2.69 4.93
C GLY A 85 20.64 1.32 4.46
N ALA A 86 19.98 0.23 4.87
CA ALA A 86 20.34 -1.17 4.58
C ALA A 86 19.38 -1.84 3.58
N ALA A 87 18.59 -1.07 2.85
CA ALA A 87 17.62 -1.58 1.91
C ALA A 87 18.29 -2.25 0.71
N ARG A 88 17.71 -3.39 0.29
CA ARG A 88 18.05 -4.12 -0.92
C ARG A 88 17.08 -3.77 -2.05
N THR A 89 17.38 -4.23 -3.26
CA THR A 89 16.49 -4.06 -4.43
C THR A 89 15.08 -4.61 -4.23
N ASP A 90 14.95 -5.66 -3.46
CA ASP A 90 13.69 -6.35 -3.12
C ASP A 90 13.06 -5.89 -1.80
N SER A 91 13.69 -4.92 -1.11
CA SER A 91 13.18 -4.42 0.18
C SER A 91 11.89 -3.63 0.01
N ASP A 92 10.93 -3.90 0.90
CA ASP A 92 9.72 -3.10 1.05
C ASP A 92 10.04 -1.78 1.77
N VAL A 93 9.21 -0.77 1.55
CA VAL A 93 9.26 0.46 2.33
C VAL A 93 8.30 0.32 3.51
N ASP A 94 8.85 0.28 4.71
CA ASP A 94 8.06 0.18 5.94
C ASP A 94 7.69 1.58 6.44
N VAL A 95 6.41 1.86 6.55
CA VAL A 95 5.90 3.15 7.03
C VAL A 95 5.05 2.96 8.27
N LEU A 96 5.28 3.84 9.23
CA LEU A 96 4.51 3.95 10.45
C LEU A 96 3.60 5.17 10.36
N VAL A 97 2.30 4.96 10.49
CA VAL A 97 1.31 6.03 10.40
C VAL A 97 0.56 6.20 11.73
N ASP A 98 0.31 7.43 12.09
CA ASP A 98 -0.59 7.80 13.17
C ASP A 98 -1.80 8.50 12.57
N ILE A 99 -3.00 8.07 12.98
CA ILE A 99 -4.26 8.56 12.45
C ILE A 99 -4.84 9.60 13.40
N GLU A 100 -5.42 10.67 12.86
CA GLU A 100 -6.13 11.67 13.67
C GLU A 100 -7.25 11.00 14.48
N PRO A 101 -7.39 11.33 15.78
CA PRO A 101 -8.33 10.65 16.66
C PRO A 101 -9.80 10.83 16.26
N ASP A 102 -10.11 11.90 15.57
CA ASP A 102 -11.47 12.22 15.11
C ASP A 102 -11.83 11.56 13.78
N VAL A 103 -10.88 10.90 13.14
CA VAL A 103 -11.07 10.24 11.85
C VAL A 103 -11.38 8.76 12.05
N ARG A 104 -12.48 8.32 11.46
CA ARG A 104 -12.77 6.89 11.36
C ARG A 104 -11.92 6.28 10.26
N PHE A 105 -10.91 5.54 10.67
CA PHE A 105 -9.99 4.88 9.75
C PHE A 105 -10.21 3.38 9.79
N SER A 106 -10.78 2.84 8.72
CA SER A 106 -11.10 1.43 8.60
C SER A 106 -9.96 0.63 7.97
N LEU A 107 -10.10 -0.70 7.97
CA LEU A 107 -9.18 -1.58 7.24
C LEU A 107 -9.16 -1.27 5.74
N ILE A 108 -10.29 -0.88 5.17
CA ILE A 108 -10.41 -0.47 3.75
C ILE A 108 -9.57 0.78 3.51
N ASP A 109 -9.60 1.75 4.41
CA ASP A 109 -8.79 2.96 4.32
C ASP A 109 -7.28 2.64 4.41
N LEU A 110 -6.91 1.67 5.23
CA LEU A 110 -5.53 1.21 5.34
C LEU A 110 -5.04 0.58 4.02
N VAL A 111 -5.84 -0.26 3.40
CA VAL A 111 -5.52 -0.87 2.09
C VAL A 111 -5.42 0.21 1.01
N ALA A 112 -6.35 1.15 0.98
CA ALA A 112 -6.34 2.27 0.04
C ALA A 112 -5.09 3.17 0.22
N LEU A 113 -4.68 3.39 1.46
CA LEU A 113 -3.45 4.12 1.79
C LEU A 113 -2.21 3.38 1.29
N LYS A 114 -2.15 2.08 1.52
CA LYS A 114 -1.06 1.24 1.02
C LYS A 114 -0.96 1.32 -0.50
N ASP A 115 -2.05 1.11 -1.22
CA ASP A 115 -2.11 1.19 -2.68
C ASP A 115 -1.66 2.56 -3.19
N PHE A 116 -2.12 3.63 -2.55
CA PHE A 116 -1.72 4.99 -2.88
C PHE A 116 -0.21 5.21 -2.73
N LEU A 117 0.38 4.75 -1.65
CA LEU A 117 1.81 4.88 -1.40
C LEU A 117 2.63 4.02 -2.37
N GLU A 118 2.19 2.80 -2.66
CA GLU A 118 2.87 1.92 -3.61
C GLU A 118 2.91 2.53 -5.01
N ASP A 119 1.82 3.13 -5.46
CA ASP A 119 1.76 3.83 -6.74
C ASP A 119 2.71 5.02 -6.81
N ARG A 120 2.78 5.79 -5.74
CA ARG A 120 3.61 7.00 -5.69
C ARG A 120 5.10 6.71 -5.53
N LEU A 121 5.42 5.68 -4.77
CA LEU A 121 6.80 5.26 -4.53
C LEU A 121 7.32 4.28 -5.59
N ASN A 122 6.41 3.70 -6.38
CA ASN A 122 6.71 2.63 -7.31
C ASN A 122 7.46 1.46 -6.66
N ARG A 123 7.05 1.11 -5.44
CA ARG A 123 7.62 0.04 -4.62
C ARG A 123 6.55 -0.55 -3.72
N LYS A 124 6.78 -1.78 -3.27
CA LYS A 124 5.94 -2.36 -2.22
C LYS A 124 6.10 -1.60 -0.93
N VAL A 125 4.98 -1.33 -0.28
CA VAL A 125 4.91 -0.60 0.99
C VAL A 125 4.22 -1.45 2.03
N ASP A 126 4.80 -1.53 3.20
CA ASP A 126 4.17 -2.12 4.38
C ASP A 126 3.74 -0.99 5.33
N VAL A 127 2.44 -0.89 5.55
CA VAL A 127 1.85 0.18 6.36
C VAL A 127 1.45 -0.38 7.72
N VAL A 128 2.02 0.19 8.76
CA VAL A 128 1.70 -0.15 10.15
C VAL A 128 1.15 1.08 10.86
N THR A 129 0.02 0.92 11.53
CA THR A 129 -0.52 1.99 12.38
C THR A 129 0.18 1.98 13.73
N LYS A 130 0.38 3.14 14.30
CA LYS A 130 0.99 3.30 15.62
C LYS A 130 0.20 2.56 16.71
N SER A 131 -1.12 2.59 16.61
CA SER A 131 -2.01 1.87 17.53
C SER A 131 -1.97 0.34 17.34
N GLY A 132 -1.60 -0.14 16.16
CA GLY A 132 -1.49 -1.57 15.84
C GLY A 132 -0.13 -2.19 16.13
N LEU A 133 0.84 -1.41 16.62
CA LEU A 133 2.15 -1.94 17.01
C LEU A 133 2.05 -2.81 18.24
N ASP A 134 2.59 -4.03 18.14
CA ASP A 134 2.78 -4.91 19.28
C ASP A 134 3.77 -4.28 20.26
N SER A 135 3.47 -4.38 21.56
CA SER A 135 4.31 -3.86 22.64
C SER A 135 5.74 -4.38 22.61
N GLY A 136 5.97 -5.61 22.12
CA GLY A 136 7.30 -6.23 22.02
C GLY A 136 8.22 -5.59 21.00
N ILE A 137 7.66 -4.95 19.95
CA ILE A 137 8.44 -4.32 18.88
C ILE A 137 8.30 -2.80 18.85
N ARG A 138 7.37 -2.25 19.61
CA ARG A 138 7.01 -0.84 19.59
C ARG A 138 8.20 0.08 19.86
N ASP A 139 8.94 -0.16 20.91
CA ASP A 139 10.08 0.66 21.29
C ASP A 139 11.16 0.63 20.23
N ARG A 140 11.42 -0.53 19.65
CA ARG A 140 12.38 -0.70 18.57
C ARG A 140 11.95 0.07 17.32
N VAL A 141 10.70 -0.08 16.88
CA VAL A 141 10.19 0.62 15.71
C VAL A 141 10.21 2.13 15.91
N LEU A 142 9.79 2.62 17.07
CA LEU A 142 9.80 4.04 17.40
C LEU A 142 11.21 4.61 17.46
N SER A 143 12.19 3.85 17.93
CA SER A 143 13.60 4.28 17.98
C SER A 143 14.25 4.34 16.60
N GLU A 144 13.86 3.45 15.67
CA GLU A 144 14.38 3.39 14.30
C GLU A 144 13.65 4.35 13.35
N ALA A 145 12.42 4.74 13.68
CA ALA A 145 11.56 5.50 12.79
C ALA A 145 12.11 6.90 12.50
N GLU A 146 12.17 7.21 11.23
CA GLU A 146 12.55 8.54 10.73
C GLU A 146 11.29 9.30 10.34
N SER A 147 11.03 10.40 11.03
CA SER A 147 9.82 11.19 10.83
C SER A 147 9.84 11.89 9.48
N VAL A 148 8.72 11.80 8.77
CA VAL A 148 8.48 12.55 7.52
C VAL A 148 7.70 13.83 7.81
N PHE A 149 6.63 13.69 8.59
CA PHE A 149 5.83 14.81 9.09
C PHE A 149 5.02 14.43 10.32
#